data_213c970c1bd73c4855e2cef5ef2bc123
#
_entry.id   213c970c1bd73c4855e2cef5ef2bc123
#
_cell.length_a   1.000
_cell.length_b   1.000
_cell.length_c   1.000
_cell.angle_alpha   90.00
_cell.angle_beta   90.00
_cell.angle_gamma   90.00
#
_symmetry.space_group_name_H-M   'P 1'
#
loop_
_entity.id
_entity.type
_entity.pdbx_description
1 polymer ?
#
loop_
_entity_poly.entity_id
_entity_poly.type
_entity_poly.pdbx_seq_one_letter_code
_entity_poly.pdbx_strand_id
1 'polypeptide(L)'
;GVREPMIVSWPGTVKPGSQCDRYLMIEDFFPSILEIAGISDYQTIQQRDGISFMPLLTGKGKMKDRDIYWHYPHSWGPSGPGIGATCAIRSGDWKLVYYFDSGKRELFNIPNDISEKHDLAAQKPRIVKQLAGKLSNYLRSVNAQRPTLRATQQPAPWPDEIK
;
A
#
# COMPACT_ATOMS: atom_id res chain seq x y z
N GLY A 1 9.93 7.35 1.48
CA GLY A 1 9.47 6.42 0.44
C GLY A 1 8.88 5.16 1.03
N VAL A 2 8.11 4.46 0.22
CA VAL A 2 7.47 3.19 0.61
C VAL A 2 7.93 2.04 -0.30
N ARG A 3 9.01 2.26 -1.03
CA ARG A 3 9.57 1.28 -1.96
C ARG A 3 11.04 1.04 -1.65
N GLU A 4 11.33 -0.21 -1.31
CA GLU A 4 12.69 -0.65 -1.03
C GLU A 4 13.03 -1.89 -1.84
N PRO A 5 14.27 -2.02 -2.34
CA PRO A 5 14.70 -3.22 -3.04
C PRO A 5 14.87 -4.38 -2.06
N MET A 6 14.55 -5.60 -2.52
CA MET A 6 14.81 -6.83 -1.80
C MET A 6 15.72 -7.74 -2.62
N ILE A 7 16.71 -8.33 -1.97
CA ILE A 7 17.60 -9.33 -2.57
C ILE A 7 17.42 -10.63 -1.78
N VAL A 8 17.23 -11.73 -2.52
CA VAL A 8 17.10 -13.07 -1.93
C VAL A 8 18.15 -13.98 -2.54
N SER A 9 18.89 -14.67 -1.67
CA SER A 9 19.81 -15.73 -2.07
C SER A 9 19.38 -17.04 -1.41
N TRP A 10 18.99 -18.02 -2.24
CA TRP A 10 18.61 -19.35 -1.77
C TRP A 10 19.05 -20.38 -2.83
N PRO A 11 20.30 -20.85 -2.73
CA PRO A 11 20.84 -21.82 -3.67
C PRO A 11 19.98 -23.08 -3.79
N GLY A 12 19.76 -23.53 -5.02
CA GLY A 12 18.91 -24.68 -5.31
C GLY A 12 17.41 -24.41 -5.38
N THR A 13 16.94 -23.24 -4.89
CA THR A 13 15.52 -22.87 -4.90
C THR A 13 15.25 -21.64 -5.76
N VAL A 14 15.95 -20.55 -5.51
CA VAL A 14 15.82 -19.32 -6.30
C VAL A 14 16.78 -19.36 -7.47
N LYS A 15 16.25 -19.13 -8.68
CA LYS A 15 17.09 -19.10 -9.90
C LYS A 15 18.07 -17.93 -9.83
N PRO A 16 19.38 -18.14 -9.99
CA PRO A 16 20.37 -17.07 -10.02
C PRO A 16 20.06 -16.04 -11.10
N GLY A 17 20.21 -14.75 -10.77
CA GLY A 17 20.00 -13.64 -11.70
C GLY A 17 18.53 -13.39 -12.06
N SER A 18 17.57 -14.08 -11.43
CA SER A 18 16.15 -13.80 -11.65
C SER A 18 15.75 -12.46 -11.04
N GLN A 19 14.77 -11.80 -11.67
CA GLN A 19 14.20 -10.54 -11.22
C GLN A 19 12.68 -10.68 -11.12
N CYS A 20 12.08 -9.94 -10.18
CA CYS A 20 10.63 -9.91 -9.97
C CYS A 20 10.20 -8.51 -9.56
N ASP A 21 9.29 -7.91 -10.33
CA ASP A 21 8.74 -6.57 -10.06
C ASP A 21 7.48 -6.59 -9.18
N ARG A 22 7.17 -7.76 -8.61
CA ARG A 22 6.03 -7.90 -7.72
C ARG A 22 6.27 -7.16 -6.41
N TYR A 23 5.33 -6.30 -6.01
CA TYR A 23 5.43 -5.63 -4.72
C TYR A 23 5.04 -6.56 -3.58
N LEU A 24 5.77 -6.42 -2.49
CA LEU A 24 5.60 -7.15 -1.24
C LEU A 24 5.41 -6.15 -0.09
N MET A 25 4.85 -6.65 0.99
CA MET A 25 4.75 -5.91 2.25
C MET A 25 5.53 -6.65 3.34
N ILE A 26 5.88 -5.94 4.39
CA ILE A 26 6.64 -6.55 5.51
C ILE A 26 5.87 -7.71 6.14
N GLU A 27 4.55 -7.63 6.17
CA GLU A 27 3.67 -8.66 6.71
C GLU A 27 3.76 -9.99 5.94
N ASP A 28 4.21 -9.97 4.69
CA ASP A 28 4.35 -11.15 3.83
C ASP A 28 5.51 -12.05 4.26
N PHE A 29 6.47 -11.51 5.00
CA PHE A 29 7.59 -12.29 5.49
C PHE A 29 7.17 -13.36 6.50
N PHE A 30 6.22 -13.06 7.37
CA PHE A 30 5.78 -14.01 8.39
C PHE A 30 5.26 -15.32 7.77
N PRO A 31 4.21 -15.34 6.92
CA PRO A 31 3.75 -16.56 6.29
C PRO A 31 4.78 -17.20 5.37
N SER A 32 5.63 -16.40 4.70
CA SER A 32 6.67 -16.93 3.83
C SER A 32 7.75 -17.66 4.60
N ILE A 33 8.22 -17.14 5.73
CA ILE A 33 9.23 -17.76 6.57
C ILE A 33 8.70 -19.07 7.16
N LEU A 34 7.44 -19.12 7.59
CA LEU A 34 6.83 -20.34 8.08
C LEU A 34 6.75 -21.42 6.98
N GLU A 35 6.36 -21.02 5.77
CA GLU A 35 6.32 -21.93 4.63
C GLU A 35 7.72 -22.43 4.24
N ILE A 36 8.75 -21.58 4.28
CA ILE A 36 10.16 -21.96 4.09
C ILE A 36 10.59 -22.99 5.14
N ALA A 37 10.15 -22.84 6.37
CA ALA A 37 10.45 -23.77 7.46
C ALA A 37 9.60 -25.07 7.42
N GLY A 38 8.72 -25.23 6.43
CA GLY A 38 7.84 -26.39 6.31
C GLY A 38 6.66 -26.39 7.29
N ILE A 39 6.36 -25.24 7.90
CA ILE A 39 5.26 -25.09 8.85
C ILE A 39 4.04 -24.58 8.11
N SER A 40 3.09 -25.47 7.81
CA SER A 40 1.86 -25.14 7.09
C SER A 40 0.63 -25.04 8.00
N ASP A 41 0.63 -25.75 9.10
CA ASP A 41 -0.49 -25.77 10.07
C ASP A 41 -0.09 -24.94 11.30
N TYR A 42 -0.46 -23.65 11.26
CA TYR A 42 -0.24 -22.75 12.39
C TYR A 42 -1.45 -21.83 12.58
N GLN A 43 -1.73 -21.54 13.82
CA GLN A 43 -2.78 -20.60 14.21
C GLN A 43 -2.15 -19.33 14.81
N THR A 44 -2.79 -18.22 14.58
CA THR A 44 -2.41 -16.94 15.18
C THR A 44 -3.59 -16.34 15.90
N ILE A 45 -3.34 -15.68 17.03
CA ILE A 45 -4.38 -14.97 17.79
C ILE A 45 -4.91 -13.78 16.98
N GLN A 46 -4.03 -13.14 16.22
CA GLN A 46 -4.38 -11.97 15.40
C GLN A 46 -4.69 -12.39 13.96
N GLN A 47 -5.58 -11.65 13.31
CA GLN A 47 -5.79 -11.74 11.87
C GLN A 47 -4.48 -11.38 11.15
N ARG A 48 -4.15 -12.15 10.11
CA ARG A 48 -2.95 -11.94 9.31
C ARG A 48 -3.32 -11.31 7.98
N ASP A 49 -2.61 -10.25 7.62
CA ASP A 49 -2.79 -9.55 6.34
C ASP A 49 -1.75 -10.01 5.31
N GLY A 50 -0.64 -10.62 5.76
CA GLY A 50 0.44 -11.11 4.90
C GLY A 50 0.06 -12.32 4.04
N ILE A 51 0.62 -12.36 2.84
CA ILE A 51 0.48 -13.45 1.87
C ILE A 51 1.88 -13.99 1.57
N SER A 52 2.05 -15.32 1.61
CA SER A 52 3.34 -15.93 1.28
C SER A 52 3.80 -15.58 -0.15
N PHE A 53 5.06 -15.18 -0.27
CA PHE A 53 5.71 -14.94 -1.56
C PHE A 53 6.54 -16.13 -2.05
N MET A 54 6.41 -17.29 -1.45
CA MET A 54 7.05 -18.52 -1.92
C MET A 54 6.84 -18.81 -3.42
N PRO A 55 5.64 -18.58 -4.00
CA PRO A 55 5.45 -18.73 -5.44
C PRO A 55 6.39 -17.89 -6.28
N LEU A 56 6.77 -16.70 -5.81
CA LEU A 56 7.70 -15.79 -6.51
C LEU A 56 9.15 -16.30 -6.41
N LEU A 57 9.53 -16.88 -5.27
CA LEU A 57 10.87 -17.43 -5.07
C LEU A 57 11.12 -18.71 -5.86
N THR A 58 10.13 -19.59 -5.88
CA THR A 58 10.27 -20.90 -6.56
C THR A 58 9.91 -20.86 -8.04
N GLY A 59 9.25 -19.78 -8.51
CA GLY A 59 8.67 -19.72 -9.84
C GLY A 59 7.48 -20.68 -10.04
N LYS A 60 6.96 -21.29 -8.98
CA LYS A 60 5.85 -22.24 -9.00
C LYS A 60 4.60 -21.64 -8.39
N GLY A 61 3.55 -21.48 -9.19
CA GLY A 61 2.28 -20.88 -8.74
C GLY A 61 2.22 -19.37 -8.96
N LYS A 62 1.18 -18.77 -8.39
CA LYS A 62 0.92 -17.32 -8.49
C LYS A 62 0.64 -16.74 -7.11
N MET A 63 1.23 -15.62 -6.80
CA MET A 63 0.84 -14.82 -5.64
C MET A 63 -0.47 -14.09 -5.97
N LYS A 64 -1.43 -14.12 -5.05
CA LYS A 64 -2.73 -13.43 -5.21
C LYS A 64 -2.54 -11.93 -5.33
N ASP A 65 -3.29 -11.31 -6.25
CA ASP A 65 -3.36 -9.85 -6.33
C ASP A 65 -4.12 -9.28 -5.14
N ARG A 66 -3.65 -8.15 -4.66
CA ARG A 66 -4.30 -7.42 -3.56
C ARG A 66 -4.08 -5.93 -3.68
N ASP A 67 -4.99 -5.18 -3.07
CA ASP A 67 -4.77 -3.75 -2.82
C ASP A 67 -3.86 -3.60 -1.59
N ILE A 68 -3.02 -2.56 -1.58
CA ILE A 68 -2.16 -2.21 -0.46
C ILE A 68 -2.53 -0.83 0.02
N TYR A 69 -2.55 -0.66 1.34
CA TYR A 69 -2.97 0.56 1.99
C TYR A 69 -1.88 1.11 2.90
N TRP A 70 -1.74 2.42 2.91
CA TRP A 70 -0.93 3.16 3.86
C TRP A 70 -1.80 4.20 4.54
N HIS A 71 -1.64 4.33 5.84
CA HIS A 71 -2.39 5.28 6.63
C HIS A 71 -1.48 5.93 7.66
N TYR A 72 -1.30 7.23 7.53
CA TYR A 72 -0.51 8.04 8.45
C TYR A 72 -1.29 9.31 8.82
N PRO A 73 -2.16 9.25 9.85
CA PRO A 73 -3.08 10.35 10.20
C PRO A 73 -2.43 11.46 11.03
N HIS A 74 -1.11 11.52 11.08
CA HIS A 74 -0.35 12.46 11.88
C HIS A 74 0.60 13.30 11.02
N SER A 75 0.93 14.50 11.51
CA SER A 75 2.09 15.24 11.00
C SER A 75 3.30 14.91 11.87
N TRP A 76 4.43 14.57 11.28
CA TRP A 76 5.65 14.18 12.01
C TRP A 76 6.76 15.22 11.95
N GLY A 77 6.44 16.42 11.46
CA GLY A 77 7.37 17.55 11.40
C GLY A 77 6.65 18.88 11.15
N PRO A 78 7.37 20.01 11.30
CA PRO A 78 6.78 21.33 11.13
C PRO A 78 6.55 21.72 9.66
N SER A 79 7.38 21.23 8.74
CA SER A 79 7.29 21.52 7.31
C SER A 79 8.12 20.53 6.49
N GLY A 80 7.80 20.40 5.20
CA GLY A 80 8.53 19.58 4.24
C GLY A 80 7.64 18.62 3.45
N PRO A 81 8.16 18.00 2.39
CA PRO A 81 7.44 17.04 1.59
C PRO A 81 7.06 15.79 2.42
N GLY A 82 5.79 15.36 2.32
CA GLY A 82 5.31 14.14 2.95
C GLY A 82 5.20 14.18 4.48
N ILE A 83 5.24 15.36 5.10
CA ILE A 83 5.15 15.54 6.55
C ILE A 83 3.69 15.52 7.05
N GLY A 84 2.75 15.96 6.21
CA GLY A 84 1.34 16.04 6.57
C GLY A 84 0.65 14.69 6.71
N ALA A 85 -0.53 14.72 7.36
CA ALA A 85 -1.38 13.54 7.49
C ALA A 85 -1.86 13.05 6.11
N THR A 86 -1.58 11.80 5.80
CA THR A 86 -1.87 11.21 4.48
C THR A 86 -2.40 9.78 4.61
N CYS A 87 -3.11 9.34 3.58
CA CYS A 87 -3.33 7.92 3.34
C CYS A 87 -3.19 7.62 1.85
N ALA A 88 -2.93 6.37 1.51
CA ALA A 88 -2.74 5.95 0.14
C ALA A 88 -3.24 4.53 -0.10
N ILE A 89 -3.58 4.25 -1.36
CA ILE A 89 -3.88 2.91 -1.85
C ILE A 89 -3.06 2.64 -3.11
N ARG A 90 -2.49 1.45 -3.23
CA ARG A 90 -2.02 0.87 -4.48
C ARG A 90 -2.93 -0.28 -4.88
N SER A 91 -3.51 -0.18 -6.06
CA SER A 91 -4.39 -1.19 -6.66
C SER A 91 -3.91 -1.48 -8.08
N GLY A 92 -3.27 -2.63 -8.27
CA GLY A 92 -2.60 -2.95 -9.53
C GLY A 92 -1.54 -1.91 -9.91
N ASP A 93 -1.69 -1.30 -11.09
CA ASP A 93 -0.75 -0.31 -11.63
C ASP A 93 -0.93 1.09 -11.03
N TRP A 94 -2.03 1.34 -10.34
CA TRP A 94 -2.40 2.67 -9.88
C TRP A 94 -2.11 2.87 -8.40
N LYS A 95 -1.61 4.05 -8.06
CA LYS A 95 -1.47 4.53 -6.68
C LYS A 95 -2.20 5.86 -6.53
N LEU A 96 -3.09 5.93 -5.55
CA LEU A 96 -3.75 7.16 -5.13
C LEU A 96 -3.19 7.58 -3.77
N VAL A 97 -2.78 8.83 -3.66
CA VAL A 97 -2.40 9.47 -2.40
C VAL A 97 -3.43 10.53 -2.05
N TYR A 98 -3.87 10.56 -0.81
CA TYR A 98 -4.80 11.53 -0.28
C TYR A 98 -4.19 12.29 0.89
N TYR A 99 -4.33 13.60 0.87
CA TYR A 99 -3.82 14.53 1.87
C TYR A 99 -4.98 15.04 2.72
N PHE A 100 -5.01 14.69 3.98
CA PHE A 100 -6.12 15.06 4.87
C PHE A 100 -6.26 16.55 5.09
N ASP A 101 -5.15 17.30 5.17
CA ASP A 101 -5.17 18.74 5.45
C ASP A 101 -5.77 19.57 4.32
N SER A 102 -5.57 19.17 3.08
CA SER A 102 -5.99 19.91 1.88
C SER A 102 -7.14 19.27 1.12
N GLY A 103 -7.44 18.00 1.38
CA GLY A 103 -8.35 17.21 0.56
C GLY A 103 -7.78 16.86 -0.83
N LYS A 104 -6.51 17.19 -1.09
CA LYS A 104 -5.86 16.90 -2.37
C LYS A 104 -5.75 15.39 -2.60
N ARG A 105 -5.94 14.98 -3.85
CA ARG A 105 -5.73 13.62 -4.32
C ARG A 105 -4.74 13.63 -5.47
N GLU A 106 -3.72 12.80 -5.40
CA GLU A 106 -2.74 12.59 -6.46
C GLU A 106 -2.82 11.15 -6.94
N LEU A 107 -2.79 10.96 -8.27
CA LEU A 107 -2.89 9.65 -8.91
C LEU A 107 -1.67 9.38 -9.77
N PHE A 108 -1.05 8.23 -9.58
CA PHE A 108 0.15 7.82 -10.32
C PHE A 108 -0.04 6.46 -10.98
N ASN A 109 0.49 6.31 -12.20
CA ASN A 109 0.64 5.00 -12.86
C ASN A 109 2.04 4.48 -12.61
N ILE A 110 2.21 3.61 -11.64
CA ILE A 110 3.52 3.20 -11.10
C ILE A 110 4.43 2.52 -12.12
N PRO A 111 3.96 1.61 -13.01
CA PRO A 111 4.81 1.02 -14.04
C PRO A 111 5.43 2.05 -15.01
N ASN A 112 4.70 3.13 -15.29
CA ASN A 112 5.14 4.17 -16.24
C ASN A 112 5.80 5.37 -15.55
N ASP A 113 5.57 5.54 -14.25
CA ASP A 113 6.08 6.67 -13.46
C ASP A 113 6.43 6.22 -12.04
N ILE A 114 7.49 5.44 -11.94
CA ILE A 114 7.94 4.87 -10.66
C ILE A 114 8.40 5.93 -9.65
N SER A 115 8.72 7.12 -10.14
CA SER A 115 9.16 8.25 -9.33
C SER A 115 8.03 9.14 -8.86
N GLU A 116 6.77 8.82 -9.24
CA GLU A 116 5.57 9.56 -8.84
C GLU A 116 5.68 11.07 -9.15
N LYS A 117 6.15 11.42 -10.36
CA LYS A 117 6.37 12.79 -10.80
C LYS A 117 5.19 13.39 -11.56
N HIS A 118 4.34 12.54 -12.14
CA HIS A 118 3.27 12.97 -13.04
C HIS A 118 1.91 12.64 -12.42
N ASP A 119 1.31 13.63 -11.76
CA ASP A 119 -0.04 13.50 -11.22
C ASP A 119 -1.07 13.43 -12.36
N LEU A 120 -1.80 12.31 -12.41
CA LEU A 120 -2.83 12.03 -13.41
C LEU A 120 -4.26 12.21 -12.85
N ALA A 121 -4.43 12.76 -11.65
CA ALA A 121 -5.74 12.83 -11.00
C ALA A 121 -6.77 13.61 -11.84
N ALA A 122 -6.38 14.75 -12.40
CA ALA A 122 -7.26 15.55 -13.26
C ALA A 122 -7.61 14.85 -14.58
N GLN A 123 -6.72 14.02 -15.11
CA GLN A 123 -6.89 13.32 -16.38
C GLN A 123 -7.70 12.01 -16.24
N LYS A 124 -7.72 11.42 -15.04
CA LYS A 124 -8.33 10.10 -14.77
C LYS A 124 -9.33 10.13 -13.59
N PRO A 125 -10.34 11.02 -13.61
CA PRO A 125 -11.23 11.22 -12.46
C PRO A 125 -12.03 9.95 -12.09
N ARG A 126 -12.31 9.06 -13.05
CA ARG A 126 -13.00 7.79 -12.78
C ARG A 126 -12.13 6.86 -11.93
N ILE A 127 -10.83 6.79 -12.19
CA ILE A 127 -9.89 5.97 -11.41
C ILE A 127 -9.73 6.57 -10.02
N VAL A 128 -9.58 7.89 -9.92
CA VAL A 128 -9.53 8.60 -8.63
C VAL A 128 -10.76 8.26 -7.78
N LYS A 129 -11.96 8.36 -8.33
CA LYS A 129 -13.21 8.04 -7.62
C LYS A 129 -13.24 6.58 -7.15
N GLN A 130 -12.86 5.64 -8.02
CA GLN A 130 -12.82 4.22 -7.69
C GLN A 130 -11.85 3.93 -6.55
N LEU A 131 -10.62 4.45 -6.63
CA LEU A 131 -9.59 4.20 -5.62
C LEU A 131 -9.89 4.93 -4.31
N ALA A 132 -10.42 6.14 -4.36
CA ALA A 132 -10.89 6.86 -3.17
C ALA A 132 -11.97 6.07 -2.43
N GLY A 133 -12.94 5.49 -3.15
CA GLY A 133 -13.96 4.62 -2.57
C GLY A 133 -13.37 3.37 -1.91
N LYS A 134 -12.46 2.66 -2.61
CA LYS A 134 -11.77 1.49 -2.04
C LYS A 134 -11.00 1.84 -0.76
N LEU A 135 -10.20 2.93 -0.81
CA LEU A 135 -9.41 3.40 0.31
C LEU A 135 -10.28 3.76 1.51
N SER A 136 -11.33 4.53 1.29
CA SER A 136 -12.26 4.93 2.37
C SER A 136 -12.99 3.74 2.99
N ASN A 137 -13.44 2.79 2.17
CA ASN A 137 -14.10 1.58 2.67
C ASN A 137 -13.15 0.74 3.54
N TYR A 138 -11.89 0.59 3.11
CA TYR A 138 -10.89 -0.10 3.92
C TYR A 138 -10.64 0.62 5.25
N LEU A 139 -10.37 1.92 5.21
CA LEU A 139 -10.10 2.71 6.43
C LEU A 139 -11.28 2.68 7.42
N ARG A 140 -12.51 2.71 6.93
CA ARG A 140 -13.71 2.55 7.78
C ARG A 140 -13.79 1.13 8.36
N SER A 141 -13.49 0.10 7.59
CA SER A 141 -13.59 -1.29 8.05
C SER A 141 -12.61 -1.63 9.17
N VAL A 142 -11.46 -0.94 9.22
CA VAL A 142 -10.45 -1.11 10.27
C VAL A 142 -10.54 -0.04 11.38
N ASN A 143 -11.62 0.77 11.41
CA ASN A 143 -11.79 1.87 12.36
C ASN A 143 -10.57 2.80 12.40
N ALA A 144 -10.01 3.13 11.23
CA ALA A 144 -8.82 3.96 11.13
C ALA A 144 -9.05 5.36 11.73
N GLN A 145 -8.10 5.85 12.49
CA GLN A 145 -8.16 7.18 13.08
C GLN A 145 -8.12 8.26 11.98
N ARG A 146 -8.98 9.26 12.08
CA ARG A 146 -8.92 10.46 11.24
C ARG A 146 -8.24 11.61 11.98
N PRO A 147 -7.39 12.40 11.30
CA PRO A 147 -6.88 13.62 11.90
C PRO A 147 -8.00 14.64 12.07
N THR A 148 -7.88 15.50 13.07
CA THR A 148 -8.75 16.66 13.26
C THR A 148 -8.17 17.85 12.52
N LEU A 149 -8.98 18.48 11.67
CA LEU A 149 -8.59 19.69 10.95
C LEU A 149 -8.45 20.87 11.92
N ARG A 150 -7.29 21.54 11.90
CA ARG A 150 -7.04 22.68 12.81
C ARG A 150 -8.03 23.83 12.62
N ALA A 151 -8.42 24.10 11.37
CA ALA A 151 -9.31 25.20 11.03
C ALA A 151 -10.74 25.03 11.53
N THR A 152 -11.25 23.79 11.54
CA THR A 152 -12.67 23.50 11.83
C THR A 152 -12.88 22.74 13.14
N GLN A 153 -11.81 22.20 13.72
CA GLN A 153 -11.86 21.27 14.87
C GLN A 153 -12.74 20.03 14.59
N GLN A 154 -12.96 19.70 13.31
CA GLN A 154 -13.74 18.55 12.89
C GLN A 154 -12.82 17.46 12.32
N PRO A 155 -13.23 16.18 12.37
CA PRO A 155 -12.52 15.12 11.69
C PRO A 155 -12.39 15.42 10.18
N ALA A 156 -11.21 15.21 9.63
CA ALA A 156 -10.98 15.38 8.20
C ALA A 156 -11.89 14.46 7.38
N PRO A 157 -12.37 14.88 6.20
CA PRO A 157 -13.19 14.03 5.36
C PRO A 157 -12.41 12.81 4.86
N TRP A 158 -13.12 11.73 4.57
CA TRP A 158 -12.54 10.58 3.90
C TRP A 158 -12.25 10.88 2.42
N PRO A 159 -11.35 10.14 1.75
CA PRO A 159 -11.01 10.36 0.35
C PRO A 159 -12.21 10.38 -0.62
N ASP A 160 -13.26 9.62 -0.34
CA ASP A 160 -14.48 9.54 -1.16
C ASP A 160 -15.51 10.64 -0.88
N GLU A 161 -15.35 11.38 0.21
CA GLU A 161 -16.25 12.48 0.61
C GLU A 161 -15.87 13.82 -0.08
N ILE A 162 -14.73 13.89 -0.72
CA ILE A 162 -14.30 15.06 -1.50
C ILE A 162 -14.97 15.05 -2.88
N LYS A 163 -15.64 16.14 -3.22
CA LYS A 163 -16.30 16.35 -4.52
C LYS A 163 -15.31 16.68 -5.62
#